data_d21caf794fd0db5463a1ea35afd67869
#
_entry.id   d21caf794fd0db5463a1ea35afd67869
#
_cell.length_a   1.000
_cell.length_b   1.000
_cell.length_c   1.000
_cell.angle_alpha   90.00
_cell.angle_beta   90.00
_cell.angle_gamma   90.00
#
_symmetry.space_group_name_H-M   'P 1'
#
loop_
_entity.id
_entity.type
_entity.pdbx_description
1 polymer ?
#
loop_
_entity_poly.entity_id
_entity_poly.type
_entity_poly.pdbx_seq_one_letter_code
_entity_poly.pdbx_strand_id
1 'polypeptide(L)'
;MKTLVIGYGHPFNDKRVMRTVMALKKLGTVYYQYAGNSKEFIDGVKIFPLKKPRAENPLKRYIQRREFDRKIFRLVETLDYDLVYFHYFPASMPIKVFKTVKVRGKSLIYDLHEIIPVQFLPEKFERITPLMWIIFRKQLLLSDALISVSQEAMDFMLKKSKISRPFLIVENYANHAVELISKNKKKEIVIVGKSSRNNGIVSEILISLKNEGFSFKSIGIKSDLADINLPFLPYHKMMKELSKSAFSIIAYQNRKSSDYPNEVFSLPNKFFDSLAAGTPVIVSSRFRTMSSLVEKYNVGIVIDTTQSVRSITNKIVKSWNHYKTFLDAIKSNVEHFIWSEEKEQEFINFILEVIR
;
A
#
# COMPACT_ATOMS: atom_id res chain seq x y z
N MET A 1 -19.80 -12.53 -15.66
CA MET A 1 -19.81 -12.20 -14.21
C MET A 1 -20.04 -10.70 -14.03
N LYS A 2 -20.79 -10.29 -13.02
CA LYS A 2 -20.96 -8.89 -12.63
C LYS A 2 -20.27 -8.66 -11.29
N THR A 3 -19.33 -7.73 -11.20
CA THR A 3 -18.58 -7.46 -9.97
C THR A 3 -18.77 -6.04 -9.50
N LEU A 4 -19.09 -5.86 -8.22
CA LEU A 4 -19.11 -4.56 -7.56
C LEU A 4 -17.79 -4.35 -6.81
N VAL A 5 -16.92 -3.49 -7.32
CA VAL A 5 -15.67 -3.09 -6.68
C VAL A 5 -15.91 -1.85 -5.83
N ILE A 6 -15.72 -1.96 -4.53
CA ILE A 6 -15.81 -0.88 -3.57
C ILE A 6 -14.40 -0.40 -3.23
N GLY A 7 -13.97 0.67 -3.86
CA GLY A 7 -12.68 1.34 -3.57
C GLY A 7 -12.71 2.17 -2.28
N TYR A 8 -13.88 2.31 -1.66
CA TYR A 8 -14.15 3.07 -0.44
C TYR A 8 -13.56 4.49 -0.48
N GLY A 9 -12.56 4.76 0.32
CA GLY A 9 -11.89 6.07 0.42
C GLY A 9 -10.75 6.30 -0.58
N HIS A 10 -10.47 5.35 -1.48
CA HIS A 10 -9.43 5.46 -2.50
C HIS A 10 -9.86 6.35 -3.65
N PRO A 11 -8.95 7.17 -4.22
CA PRO A 11 -9.24 7.95 -5.42
C PRO A 11 -9.38 7.05 -6.65
N PHE A 12 -9.94 7.59 -7.73
CA PHE A 12 -10.17 6.89 -8.98
C PHE A 12 -8.94 6.11 -9.49
N ASN A 13 -7.79 6.77 -9.48
CA ASN A 13 -6.53 6.26 -10.02
C ASN A 13 -5.62 5.60 -8.97
N ASP A 14 -6.18 5.11 -7.86
CA ASP A 14 -5.39 4.31 -6.93
C ASP A 14 -4.85 3.07 -7.64
N LYS A 15 -3.54 2.90 -7.62
CA LYS A 15 -2.81 1.88 -8.37
C LYS A 15 -3.33 0.46 -8.11
N ARG A 16 -3.52 0.10 -6.84
CA ARG A 16 -3.99 -1.23 -6.44
C ARG A 16 -5.44 -1.47 -6.82
N VAL A 17 -6.30 -0.50 -6.54
CA VAL A 17 -7.73 -0.59 -6.89
C VAL A 17 -7.93 -0.68 -8.40
N MET A 18 -7.19 0.13 -9.16
CA MET A 18 -7.28 0.13 -10.62
C MET A 18 -6.84 -1.21 -11.24
N ARG A 19 -5.78 -1.83 -10.72
CA ARG A 19 -5.37 -3.19 -11.15
C ARG A 19 -6.51 -4.19 -10.96
N THR A 20 -7.14 -4.18 -9.78
CA THR A 20 -8.30 -5.03 -9.49
C THR A 20 -9.43 -4.79 -10.46
N VAL A 21 -9.80 -3.53 -10.71
CA VAL A 21 -10.85 -3.15 -11.66
C VAL A 21 -10.54 -3.69 -13.06
N MET A 22 -9.30 -3.52 -13.53
CA MET A 22 -8.90 -3.95 -14.88
C MET A 22 -8.83 -5.46 -15.03
N ALA A 23 -8.35 -6.18 -14.01
CA ALA A 23 -8.34 -7.64 -14.00
C ALA A 23 -9.78 -8.21 -13.98
N LEU A 24 -10.65 -7.68 -13.12
CA LEU A 24 -12.05 -8.11 -13.03
C LEU A 24 -12.88 -7.77 -14.27
N LYS A 25 -12.53 -6.68 -14.99
CA LYS A 25 -13.14 -6.35 -16.29
C LYS A 25 -12.97 -7.47 -17.31
N LYS A 26 -11.87 -8.23 -17.27
CA LYS A 26 -11.66 -9.40 -18.14
C LYS A 26 -12.68 -10.53 -17.89
N LEU A 27 -13.30 -10.55 -16.71
CA LEU A 27 -14.30 -11.53 -16.30
C LEU A 27 -15.75 -11.09 -16.56
N GLY A 28 -15.97 -9.81 -16.95
CA GLY A 28 -17.28 -9.31 -17.32
C GLY A 28 -17.55 -7.87 -16.86
N THR A 29 -18.80 -7.57 -16.48
CA THR A 29 -19.22 -6.22 -16.12
C THR A 29 -18.70 -5.82 -14.75
N VAL A 30 -18.07 -4.65 -14.65
CA VAL A 30 -17.60 -4.07 -13.39
C VAL A 30 -18.38 -2.81 -13.04
N TYR A 31 -18.87 -2.75 -11.82
CA TYR A 31 -19.37 -1.56 -11.14
C TYR A 31 -18.27 -1.06 -10.21
N TYR A 32 -17.77 0.15 -10.40
CA TYR A 32 -16.64 0.68 -9.63
C TYR A 32 -17.01 1.91 -8.81
N GLN A 33 -16.98 1.79 -7.49
CA GLN A 33 -17.14 2.90 -6.56
C GLN A 33 -15.76 3.42 -6.10
N TYR A 34 -15.56 4.73 -6.15
CA TYR A 34 -14.34 5.40 -5.66
C TYR A 34 -14.66 6.73 -4.96
N ALA A 35 -13.67 7.28 -4.24
CA ALA A 35 -13.78 8.58 -3.59
C ALA A 35 -13.38 9.71 -4.57
N GLY A 36 -14.36 10.44 -5.07
CA GLY A 36 -14.16 11.52 -6.04
C GLY A 36 -15.41 12.38 -6.22
N ASN A 37 -15.26 13.47 -6.96
CA ASN A 37 -16.36 14.43 -7.24
C ASN A 37 -16.81 14.40 -8.71
N SER A 38 -15.95 13.94 -9.63
CA SER A 38 -16.20 13.88 -11.07
C SER A 38 -16.45 12.45 -11.51
N LYS A 39 -17.19 12.27 -12.58
CA LYS A 39 -17.26 11.00 -13.28
C LYS A 39 -16.06 10.90 -14.20
N GLU A 40 -15.16 10.00 -13.85
CA GLU A 40 -14.10 9.54 -14.75
C GLU A 40 -14.68 8.51 -15.73
N PHE A 41 -13.89 8.09 -16.71
CA PHE A 41 -14.33 7.12 -17.70
C PHE A 41 -13.36 5.96 -17.80
N ILE A 42 -13.90 4.76 -17.79
CA ILE A 42 -13.21 3.52 -18.19
C ILE A 42 -14.20 2.78 -19.08
N ASP A 43 -13.80 2.50 -20.30
CA ASP A 43 -14.62 1.73 -21.22
C ASP A 43 -15.05 0.39 -20.58
N GLY A 44 -16.34 0.04 -20.70
CA GLY A 44 -16.92 -1.19 -20.14
C GLY A 44 -17.04 -1.23 -18.62
N VAL A 45 -16.76 -0.15 -17.88
CA VAL A 45 -16.91 -0.05 -16.42
C VAL A 45 -17.98 0.96 -16.04
N LYS A 46 -18.95 0.58 -15.21
CA LYS A 46 -19.96 1.50 -14.67
C LYS A 46 -19.44 2.15 -13.39
N ILE A 47 -19.34 3.47 -13.38
CA ILE A 47 -18.60 4.26 -12.40
C ILE A 47 -19.54 4.97 -11.41
N PHE A 48 -19.21 4.90 -10.10
CA PHE A 48 -19.94 5.50 -9.00
C PHE A 48 -19.02 6.36 -8.11
N PRO A 49 -18.79 7.65 -8.49
CA PRO A 49 -18.02 8.57 -7.66
C PRO A 49 -18.80 8.96 -6.41
N LEU A 50 -18.17 8.91 -5.25
CA LEU A 50 -18.74 9.38 -3.99
C LEU A 50 -17.81 10.41 -3.34
N LYS A 51 -18.36 11.57 -2.98
CA LYS A 51 -17.61 12.67 -2.36
C LYS A 51 -17.07 12.23 -1.00
N LYS A 52 -15.74 12.28 -0.83
CA LYS A 52 -15.07 11.93 0.44
C LYS A 52 -15.42 12.93 1.54
N PRO A 53 -15.70 12.48 2.77
CA PRO A 53 -15.88 13.37 3.93
C PRO A 53 -14.63 14.22 4.17
N ARG A 54 -14.80 15.55 4.27
CA ARG A 54 -13.69 16.51 4.42
C ARG A 54 -13.91 17.56 5.49
N ALA A 55 -15.04 17.51 6.24
CA ALA A 55 -15.33 18.52 7.25
C ALA A 55 -14.24 18.57 8.33
N GLU A 56 -13.81 19.75 8.71
CA GLU A 56 -12.84 19.96 9.80
C GLU A 56 -13.48 19.66 11.17
N ASN A 57 -14.72 20.11 11.35
CA ASN A 57 -15.47 19.85 12.56
C ASN A 57 -15.74 18.33 12.72
N PRO A 58 -15.38 17.71 13.87
CA PRO A 58 -15.50 16.27 14.08
C PRO A 58 -16.94 15.75 13.93
N LEU A 59 -17.95 16.49 14.44
CA LEU A 59 -19.36 16.07 14.34
C LEU A 59 -19.84 16.11 12.90
N LYS A 60 -19.57 17.18 12.16
CA LYS A 60 -19.90 17.25 10.72
C LYS A 60 -19.18 16.17 9.93
N ARG A 61 -17.91 15.89 10.25
CA ARG A 61 -17.15 14.79 9.62
C ARG A 61 -17.79 13.43 9.88
N TYR A 62 -18.25 13.18 11.10
CA TYR A 62 -18.94 11.94 11.45
C TYR A 62 -20.26 11.79 10.67
N ILE A 63 -21.06 12.86 10.57
CA ILE A 63 -22.32 12.86 9.79
C ILE A 63 -22.04 12.58 8.32
N GLN A 64 -21.06 13.28 7.72
CA GLN A 64 -20.67 13.07 6.32
C GLN A 64 -20.16 11.64 6.07
N ARG A 65 -19.42 11.07 7.04
CA ARG A 65 -18.95 9.69 6.95
C ARG A 65 -20.11 8.69 6.97
N ARG A 66 -21.08 8.88 7.87
CA ARG A 66 -22.28 8.03 7.89
C ARG A 66 -23.11 8.14 6.61
N GLU A 67 -23.20 9.33 6.02
CA GLU A 67 -23.87 9.52 4.73
C GLU A 67 -23.12 8.82 3.59
N PHE A 68 -21.80 8.95 3.55
CA PHE A 68 -20.94 8.24 2.61
C PHE A 68 -21.11 6.72 2.70
N ASP A 69 -21.09 6.17 3.92
CA ASP A 69 -21.27 4.75 4.18
C ASP A 69 -22.69 4.27 3.79
N ARG A 70 -23.73 5.10 3.99
CA ARG A 70 -25.09 4.80 3.52
C ARG A 70 -25.20 4.73 2.00
N LYS A 71 -24.49 5.59 1.28
CA LYS A 71 -24.46 5.53 -0.19
C LYS A 71 -23.81 4.24 -0.67
N ILE A 72 -22.70 3.82 -0.07
CA ILE A 72 -22.09 2.51 -0.35
C ILE A 72 -23.05 1.36 -0.02
N PHE A 73 -23.71 1.42 1.15
CA PHE A 73 -24.71 0.42 1.52
C PHE A 73 -25.81 0.29 0.46
N ARG A 74 -26.32 1.42 -0.06
CA ARG A 74 -27.32 1.42 -1.16
C ARG A 74 -26.79 0.74 -2.42
N LEU A 75 -25.56 0.98 -2.84
CA LEU A 75 -24.98 0.28 -3.98
C LEU A 75 -24.98 -1.23 -3.77
N VAL A 76 -24.56 -1.69 -2.58
CA VAL A 76 -24.57 -3.11 -2.20
C VAL A 76 -25.98 -3.68 -2.16
N GLU A 77 -26.98 -2.89 -1.77
CA GLU A 77 -28.38 -3.31 -1.64
C GLU A 77 -29.11 -3.37 -2.99
N THR A 78 -28.83 -2.42 -3.90
CA THR A 78 -29.66 -2.21 -5.10
C THR A 78 -29.06 -2.72 -6.40
N LEU A 79 -27.72 -2.79 -6.52
CA LEU A 79 -27.09 -3.26 -7.76
C LEU A 79 -27.24 -4.78 -7.92
N ASP A 80 -27.34 -5.23 -9.15
CA ASP A 80 -27.28 -6.64 -9.52
C ASP A 80 -25.84 -7.03 -9.80
N TYR A 81 -25.24 -7.83 -8.92
CA TYR A 81 -23.86 -8.33 -9.00
C TYR A 81 -23.80 -9.78 -8.49
N ASP A 82 -22.75 -10.49 -8.88
CA ASP A 82 -22.41 -11.83 -8.42
C ASP A 82 -21.38 -11.80 -7.29
N LEU A 83 -20.44 -10.86 -7.38
CA LEU A 83 -19.33 -10.65 -6.45
C LEU A 83 -19.26 -9.21 -5.97
N VAL A 84 -19.01 -9.02 -4.67
CA VAL A 84 -18.52 -7.75 -4.12
C VAL A 84 -17.07 -7.89 -3.73
N TYR A 85 -16.23 -6.99 -4.23
CA TYR A 85 -14.82 -6.88 -3.89
C TYR A 85 -14.59 -5.59 -3.09
N PHE A 86 -14.29 -5.71 -1.80
CA PHE A 86 -14.01 -4.58 -0.93
C PHE A 86 -12.51 -4.32 -0.83
N HIS A 87 -12.08 -3.12 -1.24
CA HIS A 87 -10.78 -2.58 -0.88
C HIS A 87 -10.87 -1.86 0.46
N TYR A 88 -10.18 -2.38 1.48
CA TYR A 88 -9.99 -1.69 2.76
C TYR A 88 -11.23 -0.94 3.26
N PHE A 89 -12.05 -1.59 4.07
CA PHE A 89 -13.38 -1.08 4.42
C PHE A 89 -13.54 -0.72 5.92
N PRO A 90 -12.95 0.40 6.41
CA PRO A 90 -13.12 0.86 7.79
C PRO A 90 -14.42 1.69 7.95
N ALA A 91 -15.53 1.19 7.43
CA ALA A 91 -16.81 1.89 7.46
C ALA A 91 -17.43 1.93 8.86
N SER A 92 -18.37 2.85 9.08
CA SER A 92 -19.13 2.98 10.33
C SER A 92 -20.18 1.85 10.52
N MET A 93 -20.56 1.16 9.45
CA MET A 93 -21.53 0.07 9.46
C MET A 93 -20.98 -1.18 8.75
N PRO A 94 -19.76 -1.64 9.09
CA PRO A 94 -19.09 -2.67 8.29
C PRO A 94 -19.86 -3.99 8.33
N ILE A 95 -20.34 -4.41 9.50
CA ILE A 95 -21.05 -5.69 9.66
C ILE A 95 -22.37 -5.71 8.88
N LYS A 96 -23.11 -4.60 8.89
CA LYS A 96 -24.39 -4.52 8.16
C LYS A 96 -24.17 -4.70 6.65
N VAL A 97 -23.18 -4.02 6.08
CA VAL A 97 -22.87 -4.09 4.65
C VAL A 97 -22.46 -5.50 4.25
N PHE A 98 -21.54 -6.12 4.99
CA PHE A 98 -21.09 -7.51 4.72
C PHE A 98 -22.24 -8.53 4.85
N LYS A 99 -23.06 -8.42 5.90
CA LYS A 99 -24.26 -9.27 6.08
C LYS A 99 -25.23 -9.15 4.90
N THR A 100 -25.45 -7.93 4.39
CA THR A 100 -26.33 -7.73 3.24
C THR A 100 -25.85 -8.48 2.00
N VAL A 101 -24.55 -8.48 1.72
CA VAL A 101 -23.99 -9.29 0.63
C VAL A 101 -24.33 -10.78 0.81
N LYS A 102 -24.13 -11.29 2.02
CA LYS A 102 -24.37 -12.73 2.32
C LYS A 102 -25.84 -13.09 2.30
N VAL A 103 -26.73 -12.23 2.82
CA VAL A 103 -28.20 -12.44 2.77
C VAL A 103 -28.70 -12.47 1.31
N ARG A 104 -28.04 -11.74 0.41
CA ARG A 104 -28.35 -11.77 -1.02
C ARG A 104 -27.75 -13.00 -1.75
N GLY A 105 -27.08 -13.92 -1.05
CA GLY A 105 -26.46 -15.11 -1.61
C GLY A 105 -25.27 -14.79 -2.54
N LYS A 106 -24.59 -13.65 -2.36
CA LYS A 106 -23.50 -13.20 -3.21
C LYS A 106 -22.15 -13.46 -2.58
N SER A 107 -21.12 -13.63 -3.42
CA SER A 107 -19.74 -13.80 -2.99
C SER A 107 -19.13 -12.49 -2.52
N LEU A 108 -18.22 -12.57 -1.52
CA LEU A 108 -17.58 -11.42 -0.92
C LEU A 108 -16.09 -11.67 -0.75
N ILE A 109 -15.27 -10.84 -1.39
CA ILE A 109 -13.82 -10.81 -1.22
C ILE A 109 -13.42 -9.53 -0.49
N TYR A 110 -12.55 -9.67 0.52
CA TYR A 110 -12.06 -8.56 1.31
C TYR A 110 -10.55 -8.36 1.15
N ASP A 111 -10.15 -7.27 0.51
CA ASP A 111 -8.76 -6.88 0.29
C ASP A 111 -8.26 -6.01 1.45
N LEU A 112 -7.32 -6.54 2.21
CA LEU A 112 -6.78 -5.99 3.45
C LEU A 112 -5.45 -5.27 3.15
N HIS A 113 -5.52 -3.95 2.96
CA HIS A 113 -4.33 -3.14 2.70
C HIS A 113 -3.46 -2.93 3.94
N GLU A 114 -4.08 -2.96 5.13
CA GLU A 114 -3.45 -2.75 6.44
C GLU A 114 -4.24 -3.50 7.52
N ILE A 115 -3.66 -3.65 8.69
CA ILE A 115 -4.29 -4.28 9.84
C ILE A 115 -5.22 -3.26 10.51
N ILE A 116 -6.48 -3.25 10.08
CA ILE A 116 -7.49 -2.24 10.44
C ILE A 116 -7.63 -2.01 11.95
N PRO A 117 -7.69 -3.05 12.82
CA PRO A 117 -7.89 -2.84 14.25
C PRO A 117 -6.84 -2.00 14.95
N VAL A 118 -5.62 -1.91 14.37
CA VAL A 118 -4.51 -1.17 14.98
C VAL A 118 -4.19 0.13 14.27
N GLN A 119 -4.72 0.35 13.06
CA GLN A 119 -4.31 1.47 12.19
C GLN A 119 -4.73 2.85 12.68
N PHE A 120 -5.97 2.97 13.19
CA PHE A 120 -6.60 4.27 13.45
C PHE A 120 -6.64 4.67 14.92
N LEU A 121 -6.16 3.82 15.80
CA LEU A 121 -6.22 4.11 17.21
C LEU A 121 -4.96 4.89 17.62
N PRO A 122 -5.09 6.19 17.96
CA PRO A 122 -4.05 6.86 18.71
C PRO A 122 -3.72 6.03 19.96
N GLU A 123 -2.48 6.08 20.44
CA GLU A 123 -2.04 5.32 21.63
C GLU A 123 -2.99 5.47 22.82
N LYS A 124 -3.58 6.66 23.00
CA LYS A 124 -4.59 6.95 24.04
C LYS A 124 -5.89 6.13 23.93
N PHE A 125 -6.19 5.55 22.76
CA PHE A 125 -7.39 4.75 22.52
C PHE A 125 -7.12 3.25 22.35
N GLU A 126 -5.94 2.77 22.70
CA GLU A 126 -5.60 1.34 22.61
C GLU A 126 -6.57 0.43 23.38
N ARG A 127 -7.22 0.96 24.42
CA ARG A 127 -8.23 0.24 25.22
C ARG A 127 -9.43 -0.26 24.38
N ILE A 128 -9.75 0.36 23.25
CA ILE A 128 -10.83 -0.08 22.36
C ILE A 128 -10.37 -1.07 21.28
N THR A 129 -9.10 -1.36 21.20
CA THR A 129 -8.53 -2.33 20.24
C THR A 129 -9.23 -3.71 20.30
N PRO A 130 -9.55 -4.29 21.49
CA PRO A 130 -10.27 -5.55 21.54
C PRO A 130 -11.64 -5.52 20.84
N LEU A 131 -12.41 -4.43 21.00
CA LEU A 131 -13.68 -4.25 20.31
C LEU A 131 -13.50 -4.18 18.79
N MET A 132 -12.46 -3.47 18.33
CA MET A 132 -12.12 -3.40 16.90
C MET A 132 -11.78 -4.78 16.34
N TRP A 133 -11.08 -5.63 17.09
CA TRP A 133 -10.78 -7.01 16.71
C TRP A 133 -12.05 -7.87 16.62
N ILE A 134 -13.04 -7.68 17.50
CA ILE A 134 -14.32 -8.38 17.42
C ILE A 134 -15.07 -8.01 16.14
N ILE A 135 -15.12 -6.71 15.80
CA ILE A 135 -15.75 -6.23 14.58
C ILE A 135 -15.02 -6.78 13.35
N PHE A 136 -13.70 -6.68 13.34
CA PHE A 136 -12.87 -7.16 12.25
C PHE A 136 -13.00 -8.67 12.05
N ARG A 137 -12.95 -9.45 13.11
CA ARG A 137 -13.21 -10.89 13.06
C ARG A 137 -14.56 -11.23 12.39
N LYS A 138 -15.62 -10.47 12.70
CA LYS A 138 -16.94 -10.65 12.05
C LYS A 138 -16.88 -10.33 10.55
N GLN A 139 -16.13 -9.31 10.12
CA GLN A 139 -15.92 -9.02 8.70
C GLN A 139 -15.20 -10.19 8.00
N LEU A 140 -14.10 -10.68 8.59
CA LEU A 140 -13.36 -11.81 8.04
C LEU A 140 -14.22 -13.08 7.94
N LEU A 141 -15.07 -13.36 8.95
CA LEU A 141 -16.00 -14.50 8.92
C LEU A 141 -17.12 -14.39 7.88
N LEU A 142 -17.51 -13.18 7.51
CA LEU A 142 -18.51 -12.92 6.46
C LEU A 142 -17.91 -12.93 5.06
N SER A 143 -16.59 -12.84 4.94
CA SER A 143 -15.87 -12.90 3.66
C SER A 143 -15.69 -14.35 3.21
N ASP A 144 -15.87 -14.62 1.92
CA ASP A 144 -15.63 -15.94 1.33
C ASP A 144 -14.13 -16.14 1.11
N ALA A 145 -13.41 -15.06 0.74
CA ALA A 145 -11.96 -15.06 0.63
C ALA A 145 -11.35 -13.72 1.02
N LEU A 146 -10.05 -13.73 1.29
CA LEU A 146 -9.28 -12.59 1.73
C LEU A 146 -8.12 -12.32 0.78
N ILE A 147 -7.71 -11.07 0.66
CA ILE A 147 -6.47 -10.68 -0.02
C ILE A 147 -5.66 -9.80 0.93
N SER A 148 -4.35 -9.95 0.94
CA SER A 148 -3.45 -9.13 1.76
C SER A 148 -2.21 -8.73 0.98
N VAL A 149 -1.50 -7.73 1.52
CA VAL A 149 -0.26 -7.21 0.94
C VAL A 149 0.98 -8.02 1.32
N SER A 150 0.91 -8.88 2.34
CA SER A 150 2.00 -9.76 2.74
C SER A 150 1.49 -11.00 3.46
N GLN A 151 2.25 -12.10 3.36
CA GLN A 151 1.96 -13.37 4.03
C GLN A 151 1.95 -13.17 5.55
N GLU A 152 2.94 -12.48 6.09
CA GLU A 152 3.10 -12.28 7.54
C GLU A 152 1.95 -11.45 8.11
N ALA A 153 1.46 -10.43 7.38
CA ALA A 153 0.29 -9.67 7.80
C ALA A 153 -0.97 -10.53 7.79
N MET A 154 -1.15 -11.39 6.77
CA MET A 154 -2.27 -12.32 6.70
C MET A 154 -2.22 -13.32 7.85
N ASP A 155 -1.10 -13.98 8.06
CA ASP A 155 -0.92 -14.96 9.15
C ASP A 155 -1.19 -14.34 10.51
N PHE A 156 -0.68 -13.12 10.75
CA PHE A 156 -0.96 -12.38 11.98
C PHE A 156 -2.45 -12.13 12.17
N MET A 157 -3.17 -11.67 11.13
CA MET A 157 -4.59 -11.38 11.19
C MET A 157 -5.43 -12.64 11.43
N LEU A 158 -5.15 -13.71 10.71
CA LEU A 158 -5.86 -15.01 10.85
C LEU A 158 -5.63 -15.62 12.24
N LYS A 159 -4.37 -15.66 12.69
CA LYS A 159 -4.00 -16.17 14.03
C LYS A 159 -4.68 -15.34 15.13
N LYS A 160 -4.59 -14.01 15.08
CA LYS A 160 -5.20 -13.12 16.08
C LYS A 160 -6.73 -13.23 16.10
N SER A 161 -7.35 -13.43 14.95
CA SER A 161 -8.80 -13.58 14.81
C SER A 161 -9.28 -15.01 15.06
N LYS A 162 -8.38 -15.99 15.16
CA LYS A 162 -8.72 -17.42 15.31
C LYS A 162 -9.68 -17.90 14.22
N ILE A 163 -9.35 -17.66 12.97
CA ILE A 163 -10.14 -18.06 11.80
C ILE A 163 -9.24 -18.64 10.71
N SER A 164 -9.86 -19.41 9.82
CA SER A 164 -9.28 -19.84 8.55
C SER A 164 -10.19 -19.38 7.42
N ARG A 165 -9.62 -18.87 6.33
CA ARG A 165 -10.28 -18.49 5.08
C ARG A 165 -9.34 -18.71 3.92
N PRO A 166 -9.84 -19.04 2.72
CA PRO A 166 -9.04 -18.95 1.49
C PRO A 166 -8.47 -17.54 1.36
N PHE A 167 -7.19 -17.43 0.96
CA PHE A 167 -6.58 -16.13 0.74
C PHE A 167 -5.53 -16.15 -0.37
N LEU A 168 -5.30 -14.99 -0.95
CA LEU A 168 -4.22 -14.74 -1.90
C LEU A 168 -3.39 -13.55 -1.43
N ILE A 169 -2.07 -13.61 -1.60
CA ILE A 169 -1.18 -12.49 -1.36
C ILE A 169 -0.99 -11.72 -2.66
N VAL A 170 -1.42 -10.46 -2.63
CA VAL A 170 -1.24 -9.51 -3.74
C VAL A 170 -0.52 -8.30 -3.17
N GLU A 171 0.78 -8.25 -3.38
CA GLU A 171 1.62 -7.16 -2.86
C GLU A 171 1.35 -5.83 -3.59
N ASN A 172 1.92 -4.76 -3.09
CA ASN A 172 1.78 -3.42 -3.69
C ASN A 172 2.70 -3.23 -4.91
N TYR A 173 2.75 -4.21 -5.81
CA TYR A 173 3.58 -4.23 -7.01
C TYR A 173 3.57 -2.92 -7.78
N ALA A 174 4.68 -2.59 -8.45
CA ALA A 174 4.74 -1.53 -9.45
C ALA A 174 3.94 -1.95 -10.70
N ASN A 175 3.45 -0.97 -11.47
CA ASN A 175 2.69 -1.29 -12.69
C ASN A 175 3.57 -1.86 -13.81
N HIS A 176 4.83 -1.39 -13.88
CA HIS A 176 5.84 -1.79 -14.87
C HIS A 176 7.22 -1.43 -14.38
N ALA A 177 8.23 -2.07 -14.90
CA ALA A 177 9.62 -1.69 -14.72
C ALA A 177 9.97 -0.48 -15.64
N VAL A 178 10.99 0.28 -15.23
CA VAL A 178 11.58 1.31 -16.11
C VAL A 178 12.59 0.63 -17.02
N GLU A 179 12.36 0.67 -18.34
CA GLU A 179 13.19 -0.02 -19.35
C GLU A 179 14.65 0.42 -19.36
N LEU A 180 14.91 1.71 -19.13
CA LEU A 180 16.24 2.29 -19.09
C LEU A 180 16.66 2.57 -17.65
N ILE A 181 17.15 1.56 -16.95
CA ILE A 181 17.86 1.77 -15.69
C ILE A 181 19.15 2.52 -16.03
N SER A 182 19.22 3.80 -15.65
CA SER A 182 20.42 4.61 -15.87
C SER A 182 21.64 3.92 -15.25
N LYS A 183 22.65 3.63 -16.07
CA LYS A 183 23.92 3.05 -15.58
C LYS A 183 24.69 4.06 -14.71
N ASN A 184 24.50 5.36 -14.95
CA ASN A 184 25.13 6.45 -14.22
C ASN A 184 24.12 7.11 -13.28
N LYS A 185 23.84 6.48 -12.14
CA LYS A 185 23.01 7.07 -11.10
C LYS A 185 23.72 8.27 -10.47
N LYS A 186 22.95 9.32 -10.18
CA LYS A 186 23.45 10.41 -9.33
C LYS A 186 23.66 9.89 -7.91
N LYS A 187 24.70 10.33 -7.22
CA LYS A 187 24.91 10.08 -5.78
C LYS A 187 23.85 10.85 -4.98
N GLU A 188 22.60 10.45 -5.14
CA GLU A 188 21.41 11.13 -4.66
C GLU A 188 20.51 10.15 -3.94
N ILE A 189 19.99 10.56 -2.79
CA ILE A 189 18.97 9.81 -2.04
C ILE A 189 17.62 10.46 -2.27
N VAL A 190 16.59 9.66 -2.58
CA VAL A 190 15.24 10.16 -2.79
C VAL A 190 14.27 9.66 -1.73
N ILE A 191 13.36 10.54 -1.30
CA ILE A 191 12.18 10.18 -0.50
C ILE A 191 10.90 10.48 -1.30
N VAL A 192 9.96 9.52 -1.30
CA VAL A 192 8.66 9.67 -1.94
C VAL A 192 7.55 9.58 -0.93
N GLY A 193 6.58 10.49 -0.98
CA GLY A 193 5.42 10.44 -0.07
C GLY A 193 4.46 11.60 -0.21
N LYS A 194 3.35 11.53 0.53
CA LYS A 194 2.30 12.58 0.60
C LYS A 194 2.23 13.30 1.94
N SER A 195 2.87 12.78 2.98
CA SER A 195 2.77 13.33 4.33
C SER A 195 4.13 13.33 5.02
N SER A 196 4.39 14.37 5.79
CA SER A 196 5.49 14.38 6.76
C SER A 196 5.18 13.34 7.84
N ARG A 197 5.95 12.27 7.88
CA ARG A 197 6.01 11.34 9.02
C ARG A 197 7.16 11.74 9.91
N ASN A 198 7.16 11.29 11.16
CA ASN A 198 8.31 11.54 12.02
C ASN A 198 9.56 10.86 11.42
N ASN A 199 10.48 11.69 10.95
CA ASN A 199 11.72 11.29 10.30
C ASN A 199 12.95 11.76 11.09
N GLY A 200 12.85 11.99 12.43
CA GLY A 200 13.93 12.57 13.21
C GLY A 200 15.30 11.98 12.91
N ILE A 201 15.48 10.69 13.17
CA ILE A 201 16.77 10.01 12.88
C ILE A 201 17.13 10.00 11.39
N VAL A 202 16.13 9.94 10.50
CA VAL A 202 16.36 10.00 9.04
C VAL A 202 16.93 11.35 8.66
N SER A 203 16.47 12.44 9.28
CA SER A 203 17.00 13.78 9.05
C SER A 203 18.49 13.88 9.43
N GLU A 204 18.87 13.33 10.58
CA GLU A 204 20.28 13.29 11.02
C GLU A 204 21.16 12.44 10.07
N ILE A 205 20.66 11.28 9.64
CA ILE A 205 21.34 10.43 8.66
C ILE A 205 21.56 11.18 7.32
N LEU A 206 20.52 11.90 6.83
CA LEU A 206 20.60 12.65 5.59
C LEU A 206 21.60 13.82 5.70
N ILE A 207 21.63 14.54 6.82
CA ILE A 207 22.65 15.58 7.06
C ILE A 207 24.05 14.98 7.03
N SER A 208 24.27 13.85 7.71
CA SER A 208 25.54 13.15 7.71
C SER A 208 25.96 12.68 6.32
N LEU A 209 25.01 12.15 5.52
CA LEU A 209 25.28 11.71 4.14
C LEU A 209 25.55 12.87 3.17
N LYS A 210 25.02 14.06 3.40
CA LYS A 210 25.39 15.26 2.64
C LYS A 210 26.88 15.59 2.81
N ASN A 211 27.40 15.46 4.02
CA ASN A 211 28.84 15.66 4.29
C ASN A 211 29.70 14.61 3.55
N GLU A 212 29.14 13.47 3.20
CA GLU A 212 29.77 12.39 2.40
C GLU A 212 29.52 12.57 0.88
N GLY A 213 28.99 13.72 0.45
CA GLY A 213 28.78 14.09 -0.94
C GLY A 213 27.51 13.48 -1.58
N PHE A 214 26.53 13.03 -0.79
CA PHE A 214 25.20 12.70 -1.29
C PHE A 214 24.34 13.95 -1.38
N SER A 215 23.55 14.09 -2.45
CA SER A 215 22.43 15.03 -2.52
C SER A 215 21.13 14.38 -2.06
N PHE A 216 20.13 15.19 -1.72
CA PHE A 216 18.84 14.71 -1.28
C PHE A 216 17.71 15.29 -2.13
N LYS A 217 16.82 14.42 -2.62
CA LYS A 217 15.60 14.76 -3.37
C LYS A 217 14.36 14.34 -2.62
N SER A 218 13.32 15.18 -2.60
CA SER A 218 11.99 14.81 -2.14
C SER A 218 10.97 14.90 -3.28
N ILE A 219 10.00 13.97 -3.30
CA ILE A 219 8.91 13.92 -4.28
C ILE A 219 7.58 13.82 -3.54
N GLY A 220 6.70 14.82 -3.72
CA GLY A 220 5.37 14.87 -3.10
C GLY A 220 5.36 15.30 -1.61
N ILE A 221 6.51 15.39 -0.98
CA ILE A 221 6.73 15.88 0.38
C ILE A 221 7.69 17.05 0.30
N LYS A 222 7.41 18.18 0.97
CA LYS A 222 8.36 19.26 1.14
C LYS A 222 9.30 18.94 2.29
N SER A 223 10.60 19.06 2.07
CA SER A 223 11.64 18.89 3.08
C SER A 223 12.66 20.02 2.97
N ASP A 224 12.97 20.67 4.08
CA ASP A 224 13.96 21.75 4.13
C ASP A 224 15.39 21.21 3.97
N LEU A 225 15.59 19.91 4.18
CA LEU A 225 16.87 19.23 3.93
C LEU A 225 17.10 18.89 2.47
N ALA A 226 16.04 18.87 1.64
CA ALA A 226 16.17 18.46 0.25
C ALA A 226 16.80 19.56 -0.61
N ASP A 227 17.79 19.15 -1.42
CA ASP A 227 18.39 20.01 -2.45
C ASP A 227 17.41 20.23 -3.62
N ILE A 228 16.53 19.24 -3.83
CA ILE A 228 15.48 19.28 -4.85
C ILE A 228 14.16 18.86 -4.21
N ASN A 229 13.17 19.77 -4.23
CA ASN A 229 11.80 19.48 -3.83
C ASN A 229 10.91 19.43 -5.06
N LEU A 230 10.36 18.25 -5.38
CA LEU A 230 9.39 18.06 -6.45
C LEU A 230 7.98 17.92 -5.88
N PRO A 231 6.96 18.50 -6.54
CA PRO A 231 5.57 18.31 -6.15
C PRO A 231 5.16 16.85 -6.33
N PHE A 232 3.90 16.53 -5.99
CA PHE A 232 3.33 15.24 -6.33
C PHE A 232 3.28 15.06 -7.85
N LEU A 233 4.00 14.08 -8.36
CA LEU A 233 4.14 13.82 -9.79
C LEU A 233 3.16 12.75 -10.27
N PRO A 234 2.70 12.79 -11.54
CA PRO A 234 2.10 11.65 -12.22
C PRO A 234 3.04 10.43 -12.15
N TYR A 235 2.45 9.22 -12.10
CA TYR A 235 3.17 7.98 -11.85
C TYR A 235 4.41 7.80 -12.77
N HIS A 236 4.24 7.95 -14.08
CA HIS A 236 5.34 7.78 -15.04
C HIS A 236 6.49 8.78 -14.82
N LYS A 237 6.17 10.05 -14.44
CA LYS A 237 7.19 11.07 -14.13
C LYS A 237 7.90 10.74 -12.81
N MET A 238 7.15 10.28 -11.81
CA MET A 238 7.74 9.82 -10.54
C MET A 238 8.71 8.66 -10.76
N MET A 239 8.33 7.65 -11.54
CA MET A 239 9.20 6.51 -11.87
C MET A 239 10.50 6.96 -12.57
N LYS A 240 10.40 7.90 -13.51
CA LYS A 240 11.56 8.50 -14.18
C LYS A 240 12.47 9.27 -13.22
N GLU A 241 11.90 9.99 -12.25
CA GLU A 241 12.70 10.69 -11.24
C GLU A 241 13.34 9.72 -10.24
N LEU A 242 12.64 8.65 -9.83
CA LEU A 242 13.21 7.57 -9.03
C LEU A 242 14.42 6.93 -9.73
N SER A 243 14.29 6.62 -11.02
CA SER A 243 15.34 5.93 -11.78
C SER A 243 16.67 6.71 -11.89
N LYS A 244 16.70 8.00 -11.60
CA LYS A 244 17.90 8.85 -11.61
C LYS A 244 18.68 8.80 -10.29
N SER A 245 18.01 8.49 -9.16
CA SER A 245 18.62 8.53 -7.83
C SER A 245 19.35 7.22 -7.51
N ALA A 246 20.38 7.29 -6.67
CA ALA A 246 21.11 6.12 -6.21
C ALA A 246 20.26 5.25 -5.29
N PHE A 247 19.66 5.84 -4.27
CA PHE A 247 18.88 5.12 -3.28
C PHE A 247 17.53 5.79 -3.01
N SER A 248 16.53 4.98 -2.70
CA SER A 248 15.25 5.44 -2.14
C SER A 248 15.17 5.08 -0.66
N ILE A 249 14.97 6.07 0.22
CA ILE A 249 14.94 5.82 1.66
C ILE A 249 13.52 5.60 2.18
N ILE A 250 13.32 4.53 2.96
CA ILE A 250 12.05 4.13 3.58
C ILE A 250 12.34 3.81 5.05
N ALA A 251 12.44 4.81 5.89
CA ALA A 251 12.84 4.68 7.29
C ALA A 251 12.04 5.59 8.24
N TYR A 252 10.73 5.73 7.99
CA TYR A 252 9.85 6.51 8.85
C TYR A 252 9.46 5.75 10.12
N GLN A 253 9.04 6.50 11.14
CA GLN A 253 8.51 5.96 12.38
C GLN A 253 7.14 6.57 12.68
N ASN A 254 6.10 5.75 12.76
CA ASN A 254 4.75 6.22 13.11
C ASN A 254 4.48 6.13 14.62
N ARG A 255 5.11 5.16 15.31
CA ARG A 255 4.96 4.92 16.74
C ARG A 255 6.30 4.66 17.42
N LYS A 256 6.35 4.90 18.74
CA LYS A 256 7.54 4.61 19.55
C LYS A 256 7.81 3.10 19.66
N SER A 257 6.75 2.27 19.77
CA SER A 257 6.88 0.81 19.83
C SER A 257 7.51 0.24 18.56
N SER A 258 8.48 -0.64 18.69
CA SER A 258 9.12 -1.36 17.60
C SER A 258 8.25 -2.48 17.00
N ASP A 259 7.20 -2.89 17.70
CA ASP A 259 6.36 -4.03 17.36
C ASP A 259 4.97 -3.61 16.83
N TYR A 260 4.85 -2.37 16.33
CA TYR A 260 3.60 -1.92 15.73
C TYR A 260 3.32 -2.68 14.43
N PRO A 261 2.24 -3.51 14.36
CA PRO A 261 2.07 -4.47 13.27
C PRO A 261 2.05 -3.85 11.87
N ASN A 262 1.44 -2.65 11.71
CA ASN A 262 1.42 -1.96 10.42
C ASN A 262 2.77 -1.33 10.01
N GLU A 263 3.78 -1.32 10.89
CA GLU A 263 5.18 -1.05 10.52
C GLU A 263 5.90 -2.36 10.25
N VAL A 264 5.80 -3.31 11.18
CA VAL A 264 6.48 -4.62 11.10
C VAL A 264 6.17 -5.32 9.77
N PHE A 265 4.91 -5.35 9.35
CA PHE A 265 4.43 -6.03 8.14
C PHE A 265 4.23 -5.10 6.94
N SER A 266 4.78 -3.88 6.98
CA SER A 266 4.58 -2.88 5.93
C SER A 266 5.27 -3.27 4.63
N LEU A 267 4.52 -3.22 3.52
CA LEU A 267 5.01 -3.30 2.14
C LEU A 267 4.39 -2.17 1.31
N PRO A 268 4.88 -0.92 1.43
CA PRO A 268 4.27 0.23 0.78
C PRO A 268 4.56 0.28 -0.73
N ASN A 269 3.69 0.92 -1.51
CA ASN A 269 3.87 1.14 -2.96
C ASN A 269 5.27 1.62 -3.33
N LYS A 270 5.83 2.58 -2.57
CA LYS A 270 7.14 3.17 -2.86
C LYS A 270 8.31 2.18 -2.79
N PHE A 271 8.19 1.07 -2.07
CA PHE A 271 9.17 -0.01 -2.05
C PHE A 271 9.26 -0.66 -3.44
N PHE A 272 8.14 -1.13 -3.94
CA PHE A 272 8.05 -1.77 -5.25
C PHE A 272 8.35 -0.80 -6.39
N ASP A 273 7.83 0.44 -6.31
CA ASP A 273 8.07 1.47 -7.32
C ASP A 273 9.56 1.83 -7.42
N SER A 274 10.27 1.90 -6.28
CA SER A 274 11.71 2.16 -6.26
C SER A 274 12.49 1.04 -6.95
N LEU A 275 12.20 -0.22 -6.61
CA LEU A 275 12.87 -1.37 -7.19
C LEU A 275 12.55 -1.52 -8.69
N ALA A 276 11.30 -1.33 -9.09
CA ALA A 276 10.90 -1.34 -10.50
C ALA A 276 11.51 -0.17 -11.31
N ALA A 277 11.84 0.94 -10.65
CA ALA A 277 12.62 2.03 -11.26
C ALA A 277 14.14 1.76 -11.28
N GLY A 278 14.58 0.59 -10.85
CA GLY A 278 15.98 0.25 -10.75
C GLY A 278 16.71 1.02 -9.66
N THR A 279 16.04 1.42 -8.59
CA THR A 279 16.61 2.21 -7.49
C THR A 279 16.63 1.38 -6.22
N PRO A 280 17.82 0.94 -5.77
CA PRO A 280 17.99 0.23 -4.50
C PRO A 280 17.38 1.00 -3.34
N VAL A 281 16.90 0.28 -2.34
CA VAL A 281 16.23 0.89 -1.19
C VAL A 281 17.10 0.89 0.06
N ILE A 282 16.93 1.92 0.90
CA ILE A 282 17.43 1.95 2.27
C ILE A 282 16.21 1.81 3.18
N VAL A 283 16.12 0.70 3.92
CA VAL A 283 14.97 0.41 4.77
C VAL A 283 15.37 0.26 6.22
N SER A 284 14.48 0.65 7.14
CA SER A 284 14.68 0.40 8.57
C SER A 284 14.38 -1.06 8.91
N SER A 285 15.20 -1.69 9.74
CA SER A 285 14.99 -3.05 10.29
C SER A 285 13.65 -3.21 11.04
N ARG A 286 13.00 -2.11 11.42
CA ARG A 286 11.64 -2.12 12.00
C ARG A 286 10.59 -2.69 11.04
N PHE A 287 10.78 -2.53 9.74
CA PHE A 287 9.92 -3.08 8.68
C PHE A 287 10.37 -4.51 8.34
N ARG A 288 10.10 -5.47 9.23
CA ARG A 288 10.65 -6.84 9.15
C ARG A 288 10.38 -7.51 7.81
N THR A 289 9.12 -7.48 7.32
CA THR A 289 8.77 -8.06 6.01
C THR A 289 9.56 -7.40 4.87
N MET A 290 9.65 -6.07 4.86
CA MET A 290 10.40 -5.33 3.84
C MET A 290 11.91 -5.61 3.93
N SER A 291 12.47 -5.65 5.15
CA SER A 291 13.88 -5.95 5.39
C SER A 291 14.23 -7.35 4.91
N SER A 292 13.38 -8.35 5.19
CA SER A 292 13.57 -9.73 4.70
C SER A 292 13.62 -9.81 3.18
N LEU A 293 12.76 -9.04 2.48
CA LEU A 293 12.79 -8.97 1.00
C LEU A 293 14.06 -8.29 0.48
N VAL A 294 14.52 -7.21 1.14
CA VAL A 294 15.77 -6.52 0.77
C VAL A 294 16.96 -7.45 0.89
N GLU A 295 17.05 -8.22 1.98
CA GLU A 295 18.13 -9.18 2.22
C GLU A 295 18.04 -10.38 1.27
N LYS A 296 16.84 -10.97 1.11
CA LYS A 296 16.60 -12.13 0.22
C LYS A 296 17.04 -11.85 -1.21
N TYR A 297 16.70 -10.69 -1.75
CA TYR A 297 16.97 -10.34 -3.14
C TYR A 297 18.20 -9.46 -3.32
N ASN A 298 18.90 -9.07 -2.25
CA ASN A 298 20.06 -8.17 -2.28
C ASN A 298 19.78 -6.86 -3.05
N VAL A 299 18.63 -6.20 -2.78
CA VAL A 299 18.16 -5.05 -3.55
C VAL A 299 18.28 -3.72 -2.81
N GLY A 300 19.12 -3.66 -1.77
CA GLY A 300 19.31 -2.45 -0.98
C GLY A 300 19.99 -2.69 0.35
N ILE A 301 19.75 -1.78 1.28
CA ILE A 301 20.44 -1.70 2.57
C ILE A 301 19.40 -1.72 3.69
N VAL A 302 19.53 -2.63 4.64
CA VAL A 302 18.77 -2.61 5.90
C VAL A 302 19.58 -1.82 6.93
N ILE A 303 18.99 -0.78 7.53
CA ILE A 303 19.59 0.03 8.59
C ILE A 303 18.87 -0.21 9.92
N ASP A 304 19.64 -0.30 10.99
CA ASP A 304 19.11 -0.32 12.35
C ASP A 304 19.12 1.11 12.92
N THR A 305 17.94 1.70 13.04
CA THR A 305 17.77 3.07 13.52
C THR A 305 18.02 3.25 15.03
N THR A 306 18.41 2.20 15.74
CA THR A 306 18.89 2.27 17.13
C THR A 306 20.41 2.50 17.22
N GLN A 307 21.13 2.28 16.12
CA GLN A 307 22.56 2.54 16.03
C GLN A 307 22.87 4.03 15.89
N SER A 308 24.13 4.41 16.13
CA SER A 308 24.56 5.80 15.92
C SER A 308 24.46 6.21 14.46
N VAL A 309 24.15 7.49 14.22
CA VAL A 309 24.08 8.08 12.87
C VAL A 309 25.38 7.81 12.10
N ARG A 310 26.54 7.93 12.75
CA ARG A 310 27.85 7.64 12.14
C ARG A 310 27.96 6.20 11.64
N SER A 311 27.51 5.22 12.43
CA SER A 311 27.51 3.80 12.04
C SER A 311 26.65 3.56 10.80
N ILE A 312 25.43 4.13 10.79
CA ILE A 312 24.49 4.01 9.67
C ILE A 312 25.05 4.68 8.41
N THR A 313 25.57 5.90 8.54
CA THR A 313 26.20 6.64 7.43
C THR A 313 27.35 5.84 6.83
N ASN A 314 28.26 5.34 7.66
CA ASN A 314 29.38 4.50 7.20
C ASN A 314 28.92 3.26 6.44
N LYS A 315 27.85 2.60 6.90
CA LYS A 315 27.26 1.45 6.21
C LYS A 315 26.77 1.83 4.81
N ILE A 316 26.06 2.95 4.67
CA ILE A 316 25.53 3.42 3.39
C ILE A 316 26.67 3.80 2.44
N VAL A 317 27.67 4.55 2.93
CA VAL A 317 28.85 4.95 2.14
C VAL A 317 29.65 3.73 1.66
N LYS A 318 29.90 2.76 2.54
CA LYS A 318 30.56 1.50 2.14
C LYS A 318 29.75 0.74 1.07
N SER A 319 28.43 0.70 1.20
CA SER A 319 27.55 0.04 0.23
C SER A 319 27.59 0.71 -1.15
N TRP A 320 27.87 2.01 -1.21
CA TRP A 320 28.09 2.72 -2.49
C TRP A 320 29.23 2.14 -3.31
N ASN A 321 30.28 1.63 -2.68
CA ASN A 321 31.41 1.00 -3.37
C ASN A 321 31.03 -0.31 -4.09
N HIS A 322 29.95 -0.94 -3.66
CA HIS A 322 29.38 -2.17 -4.23
C HIS A 322 28.02 -1.93 -4.90
N TYR A 323 27.72 -0.69 -5.26
CA TYR A 323 26.40 -0.27 -5.76
C TYR A 323 25.93 -1.09 -6.97
N LYS A 324 26.86 -1.48 -7.86
CA LYS A 324 26.56 -2.29 -9.05
C LYS A 324 25.89 -3.62 -8.69
N THR A 325 26.26 -4.24 -7.58
CA THR A 325 25.65 -5.53 -7.16
C THR A 325 24.16 -5.40 -6.89
N PHE A 326 23.71 -4.27 -6.32
CA PHE A 326 22.30 -3.99 -6.14
C PHE A 326 21.55 -3.82 -7.47
N LEU A 327 22.16 -3.11 -8.43
CA LEU A 327 21.54 -2.91 -9.74
C LEU A 327 21.39 -4.23 -10.49
N ASP A 328 22.42 -5.07 -10.47
CA ASP A 328 22.40 -6.39 -11.11
C ASP A 328 21.34 -7.29 -10.43
N ALA A 329 21.25 -7.27 -9.11
CA ALA A 329 20.26 -8.01 -8.35
C ALA A 329 18.83 -7.52 -8.65
N ILE A 330 18.58 -6.21 -8.72
CA ILE A 330 17.28 -5.65 -9.11
C ILE A 330 16.91 -6.11 -10.52
N LYS A 331 17.86 -6.02 -11.48
CA LYS A 331 17.63 -6.42 -12.87
C LYS A 331 17.22 -7.89 -12.98
N SER A 332 17.91 -8.76 -12.24
CA SER A 332 17.63 -10.21 -12.24
C SER A 332 16.31 -10.58 -11.53
N ASN A 333 15.79 -9.71 -10.66
CA ASN A 333 14.62 -9.99 -9.83
C ASN A 333 13.45 -9.03 -10.08
N VAL A 334 13.49 -8.20 -11.13
CA VAL A 334 12.49 -7.13 -11.35
C VAL A 334 11.07 -7.66 -11.46
N GLU A 335 10.88 -8.84 -12.03
CA GLU A 335 9.57 -9.50 -12.16
C GLU A 335 8.90 -9.77 -10.80
N HIS A 336 9.68 -9.94 -9.72
CA HIS A 336 9.10 -10.06 -8.37
C HIS A 336 8.47 -8.75 -7.87
N PHE A 337 8.85 -7.61 -8.41
CA PHE A 337 8.43 -6.29 -7.93
C PHE A 337 7.37 -5.62 -8.79
N ILE A 338 7.03 -6.18 -9.95
CA ILE A 338 6.02 -5.64 -10.87
C ILE A 338 4.76 -6.52 -10.91
N TRP A 339 3.65 -5.92 -11.34
CA TRP A 339 2.42 -6.62 -11.67
C TRP A 339 2.55 -7.25 -13.06
N SER A 340 2.90 -8.52 -13.12
CA SER A 340 3.04 -9.27 -14.37
C SER A 340 1.72 -9.90 -14.80
N GLU A 341 1.65 -10.36 -16.06
CA GLU A 341 0.51 -11.12 -16.58
C GLU A 341 0.29 -12.43 -15.81
N GLU A 342 1.36 -13.09 -15.36
CA GLU A 342 1.29 -14.29 -14.55
C GLU A 342 0.57 -14.03 -13.21
N LYS A 343 0.95 -12.97 -12.50
CA LYS A 343 0.30 -12.56 -11.24
C LYS A 343 -1.16 -12.15 -11.45
N GLU A 344 -1.44 -11.49 -12.57
CA GLU A 344 -2.82 -11.17 -12.93
C GLU A 344 -3.64 -12.43 -13.19
N GLN A 345 -3.07 -13.43 -13.88
CA GLN A 345 -3.75 -14.69 -14.14
C GLN A 345 -3.97 -15.48 -12.85
N GLU A 346 -2.99 -15.52 -11.95
CA GLU A 346 -3.14 -16.11 -10.62
C GLU A 346 -4.29 -15.45 -9.84
N PHE A 347 -4.34 -14.12 -9.84
CA PHE A 347 -5.43 -13.37 -9.23
C PHE A 347 -6.78 -13.72 -9.86
N ILE A 348 -6.88 -13.77 -11.18
CA ILE A 348 -8.12 -14.11 -11.91
C ILE A 348 -8.57 -15.53 -11.55
N ASN A 349 -7.66 -16.51 -11.54
CA ASN A 349 -7.96 -17.88 -11.19
C ASN A 349 -8.49 -18.01 -9.77
N PHE A 350 -7.84 -17.35 -8.81
CA PHE A 350 -8.31 -17.29 -7.42
C PHE A 350 -9.73 -16.71 -7.30
N ILE A 351 -10.03 -15.63 -8.02
CA ILE A 351 -11.38 -15.04 -8.05
C ILE A 351 -12.41 -16.05 -8.56
N LEU A 352 -12.10 -16.78 -9.65
CA LEU A 352 -12.99 -17.78 -10.24
C LEU A 352 -13.23 -18.98 -9.30
N GLU A 353 -12.23 -19.39 -8.54
CA GLU A 353 -12.37 -20.46 -7.53
C GLU A 353 -13.31 -20.05 -6.38
N VAL A 354 -13.24 -18.80 -5.94
CA VAL A 354 -14.07 -18.28 -4.83
C VAL A 354 -15.56 -18.16 -5.22
N ILE A 355 -15.86 -17.99 -6.51
CA ILE A 355 -17.23 -17.77 -7.00
C ILE A 355 -17.94 -19.07 -7.35
N ARG A 356 -17.21 -20.15 -7.58
CA ARG A 356 -17.75 -21.51 -7.78
C ARG A 356 -18.39 -22.05 -6.51
#